data_810ec36d80c1c13594750c649eefd880
#
_entry.id   810ec36d80c1c13594750c649eefd880
#
_cell.length_a   1.000
_cell.length_b   1.000
_cell.length_c   1.000
_cell.angle_alpha   90.00
_cell.angle_beta   90.00
_cell.angle_gamma   90.00
#
_symmetry.space_group_name_H-M   'P 1'
#
loop_
_entity.id
_entity.type
_entity.pdbx_description
1 polymer ?
#
loop_
_entity_poly.entity_id
_entity_poly.type
_entity_poly.pdbx_seq_one_letter_code
_entity_poly.pdbx_strand_id
1 'polypeptide(L)'
;MFNSMKRILAILTVGLPALFQTSAAQSTAANTVWIRPENAKSPPVWGIHGGIVVGLWPASLEGNIPGSEGGPRGLLRVGYELNGVIYLINYIAVEPLVDGDMEFSEVRPSVVDGKLGKLFWAASDTTGGFSPYANTTGVITHPDKSHPEVEELSVYILMEKFADGANPYLKLTIRSDKPGELGLQLFNHKNSAVMQRCALTATMGNYSRLRLLYLKDKVIDSRQLFGGYDDIEFAEKDPYPVSQMLRNKSGDPVVMAESNESFNQLASWPQSPPYLARWHWRYRPFYKLTQYWRVDAGGYDSSLVVRVNGRAKYWSGENADKSNYIDVPGGPAFENFELRENYHNGQQFYFGLSLKPAKELIDGF
;
A
#
# COMPACT_ATOMS: atom_id res chain seq x y z
N MET A 1 12.35 -56.22 -61.78
CA MET A 1 12.12 -55.30 -62.89
C MET A 1 12.43 -53.92 -62.34
N PHE A 2 13.60 -53.40 -62.65
CA PHE A 2 14.02 -52.41 -63.64
C PHE A 2 13.10 -51.17 -63.62
N ASN A 3 13.47 -49.91 -63.36
CA ASN A 3 14.60 -49.08 -63.83
C ASN A 3 14.57 -47.80 -62.94
N SER A 4 15.62 -47.29 -62.39
CA SER A 4 16.76 -46.51 -62.91
C SER A 4 16.42 -45.15 -63.55
N MET A 5 17.10 -44.16 -63.03
CA MET A 5 17.59 -42.88 -63.70
C MET A 5 16.85 -41.61 -63.28
N LYS A 6 17.46 -40.52 -63.02
CA LYS A 6 18.78 -39.93 -63.12
C LYS A 6 18.79 -38.55 -62.48
N ARG A 7 19.90 -38.15 -61.98
CA ARG A 7 20.32 -36.84 -61.45
C ARG A 7 19.90 -35.66 -62.30
N ILE A 8 19.49 -34.56 -61.67
CA ILE A 8 19.86 -33.23 -62.18
C ILE A 8 20.24 -32.36 -61.00
N LEU A 9 21.47 -31.88 -61.05
CA LEU A 9 22.09 -30.90 -60.15
C LEU A 9 21.71 -29.53 -60.68
N ALA A 10 21.06 -28.70 -59.86
CA ALA A 10 20.89 -27.28 -60.16
C ALA A 10 21.49 -26.46 -59.02
N ILE A 11 22.59 -25.85 -59.32
CA ILE A 11 23.28 -24.82 -58.58
C ILE A 11 22.43 -23.54 -58.71
N LEU A 12 21.93 -23.00 -57.63
CA LEU A 12 21.39 -21.65 -57.64
C LEU A 12 22.05 -20.82 -56.54
N THR A 13 22.70 -19.83 -57.04
CA THR A 13 23.42 -18.70 -56.48
C THR A 13 22.80 -18.08 -55.23
N VAL A 14 23.69 -17.86 -54.27
CA VAL A 14 23.56 -17.10 -53.06
C VAL A 14 23.20 -15.65 -53.36
N GLY A 15 22.04 -15.24 -52.94
CA GLY A 15 21.68 -13.84 -52.73
C GLY A 15 21.80 -13.52 -51.26
N LEU A 16 22.81 -12.76 -50.85
CA LEU A 16 22.87 -12.15 -49.53
C LEU A 16 21.73 -11.13 -49.39
N PRO A 17 20.85 -11.23 -48.40
CA PRO A 17 20.05 -10.10 -48.01
C PRO A 17 20.90 -9.19 -47.13
N ALA A 18 21.00 -7.93 -47.50
CA ALA A 18 21.56 -6.85 -46.71
C ALA A 18 20.91 -6.81 -45.34
N LEU A 19 21.72 -6.97 -44.32
CA LEU A 19 21.36 -6.71 -42.93
C LEU A 19 21.08 -5.21 -42.78
N PHE A 20 19.82 -4.81 -42.85
CA PHE A 20 19.38 -3.56 -42.26
C PHE A 20 19.52 -3.68 -40.74
N GLN A 21 20.65 -3.22 -40.22
CA GLN A 21 20.77 -2.86 -38.82
C GLN A 21 19.84 -1.68 -38.58
N THR A 22 18.62 -1.96 -38.13
CA THR A 22 17.85 -0.96 -37.44
C THR A 22 18.55 -0.75 -36.10
N SER A 23 19.33 0.32 -36.04
CA SER A 23 19.77 0.90 -34.77
C SER A 23 18.50 1.24 -33.98
N ALA A 24 18.05 0.34 -33.13
CA ALA A 24 17.17 0.70 -32.05
C ALA A 24 17.96 1.72 -31.21
N ALA A 25 17.61 2.99 -31.35
CA ALA A 25 18.02 4.00 -30.39
C ALA A 25 17.57 3.51 -29.03
N GLN A 26 18.48 2.89 -28.28
CA GLN A 26 18.32 2.71 -26.84
C GLN A 26 18.26 4.13 -26.28
N SER A 27 17.04 4.58 -26.02
CA SER A 27 16.79 5.66 -25.11
C SER A 27 17.52 5.29 -23.82
N THR A 28 18.62 5.98 -23.55
CA THR A 28 19.21 6.03 -22.23
C THR A 28 18.24 6.79 -21.34
N ALA A 29 17.14 6.14 -20.98
CA ALA A 29 16.39 6.54 -19.81
C ALA A 29 17.40 6.45 -18.66
N ALA A 30 17.79 7.58 -18.10
CA ALA A 30 18.54 7.63 -16.88
C ALA A 30 17.86 6.66 -15.92
N ASN A 31 18.61 5.70 -15.36
CA ASN A 31 18.11 4.77 -14.35
C ASN A 31 17.68 5.60 -13.14
N THR A 32 16.47 6.12 -13.16
CA THR A 32 15.94 6.82 -12.01
C THR A 32 15.56 5.75 -10.99
N VAL A 33 15.92 5.96 -9.74
CA VAL A 33 15.49 5.07 -8.65
C VAL A 33 13.98 5.14 -8.42
N TRP A 34 13.30 6.12 -9.02
CA TRP A 34 11.91 6.46 -8.76
C TRP A 34 10.93 5.80 -9.73
N ILE A 35 9.85 5.26 -9.16
CA ILE A 35 8.63 4.90 -9.86
C ILE A 35 7.67 6.06 -9.70
N ARG A 36 7.23 6.67 -10.81
CA ARG A 36 6.29 7.79 -10.78
C ARG A 36 5.57 7.96 -12.13
N PRO A 37 4.40 8.63 -12.16
CA PRO A 37 3.73 8.94 -13.40
C PRO A 37 4.63 9.81 -14.30
N GLU A 38 4.71 9.49 -15.57
CA GLU A 38 5.45 10.31 -16.56
C GLU A 38 4.59 11.48 -17.06
N ASN A 39 3.28 11.28 -17.12
CA ASN A 39 2.31 12.24 -17.64
C ASN A 39 0.91 11.98 -17.10
N ALA A 40 -0.04 12.83 -17.53
CA ALA A 40 -1.43 12.79 -17.12
C ALA A 40 -2.19 11.47 -17.38
N LYS A 41 -1.72 10.66 -18.32
CA LYS A 41 -2.35 9.37 -18.68
C LYS A 41 -1.69 8.20 -17.96
N SER A 42 -0.56 8.45 -17.31
CA SER A 42 0.14 7.43 -16.54
C SER A 42 -0.66 7.07 -15.28
N PRO A 43 -0.57 5.82 -14.82
CA PRO A 43 -1.14 5.41 -13.55
C PRO A 43 -0.63 6.27 -12.38
N PRO A 44 -1.49 6.67 -11.43
CA PRO A 44 -1.09 7.38 -10.21
C PRO A 44 -0.39 6.43 -9.23
N VAL A 45 0.84 6.10 -9.55
CA VAL A 45 1.71 5.18 -8.81
C VAL A 45 3.03 5.87 -8.55
N TRP A 46 3.45 5.91 -7.30
CA TRP A 46 4.69 6.51 -6.84
C TRP A 46 5.45 5.54 -5.94
N GLY A 47 6.75 5.52 -6.04
CA GLY A 47 7.56 4.60 -5.25
C GLY A 47 9.02 4.62 -5.63
N ILE A 48 9.72 3.61 -5.16
CA ILE A 48 11.14 3.41 -5.43
C ILE A 48 11.40 1.97 -5.89
N HIS A 49 12.27 1.79 -6.86
CA HIS A 49 12.65 0.45 -7.32
C HIS A 49 13.35 -0.34 -6.20
N GLY A 50 12.95 -1.59 -6.03
CA GLY A 50 13.41 -2.43 -4.94
C GLY A 50 12.87 -2.03 -3.56
N GLY A 51 11.76 -1.30 -3.52
CA GLY A 51 11.21 -0.75 -2.30
C GLY A 51 9.70 -0.56 -2.31
N ILE A 52 9.26 0.35 -1.44
CA ILE A 52 7.84 0.63 -1.24
C ILE A 52 7.25 1.39 -2.43
N VAL A 53 6.01 1.05 -2.75
CA VAL A 53 5.24 1.68 -3.83
C VAL A 53 3.83 1.97 -3.32
N VAL A 54 3.34 3.16 -3.62
CA VAL A 54 1.96 3.57 -3.33
C VAL A 54 1.22 3.84 -4.62
N GLY A 55 -0.07 3.51 -4.64
CA GLY A 55 -0.93 3.78 -5.77
C GLY A 55 -2.33 4.17 -5.36
N LEU A 56 -3.01 4.92 -6.23
CA LEU A 56 -4.40 5.28 -6.12
C LEU A 56 -5.17 4.81 -7.34
N TRP A 57 -6.42 4.45 -7.16
CA TRP A 57 -7.32 4.28 -8.28
C TRP A 57 -7.85 5.64 -8.72
N PRO A 58 -7.79 5.95 -10.04
CA PRO A 58 -8.26 7.24 -10.56
C PRO A 58 -9.78 7.37 -10.52
N ALA A 59 -10.50 6.25 -10.46
CA ALA A 59 -11.94 6.21 -10.28
C ALA A 59 -12.29 5.10 -9.29
N SER A 60 -13.46 5.18 -8.66
CA SER A 60 -14.01 4.02 -7.98
C SER A 60 -14.08 2.87 -8.97
N LEU A 61 -13.81 1.65 -8.52
CA LEU A 61 -13.98 0.49 -9.37
C LEU A 61 -15.45 0.43 -9.79
N GLU A 62 -15.69 0.55 -11.07
CA GLU A 62 -17.03 0.42 -11.60
C GLU A 62 -17.48 -1.02 -11.41
N GLY A 63 -18.65 -1.19 -10.78
CA GLY A 63 -19.18 -2.48 -10.29
C GLY A 63 -19.53 -3.52 -11.35
N ASN A 64 -18.94 -3.42 -12.55
CA ASN A 64 -19.21 -4.35 -13.65
C ASN A 64 -18.00 -5.23 -14.00
N ILE A 65 -16.93 -5.16 -13.24
CA ILE A 65 -15.77 -6.03 -13.45
C ILE A 65 -15.78 -7.08 -12.34
N PRO A 66 -16.14 -8.33 -12.62
CA PRO A 66 -16.09 -9.40 -11.63
C PRO A 66 -14.70 -9.51 -11.01
N GLY A 67 -14.64 -9.62 -9.69
CA GLY A 67 -13.36 -9.67 -8.97
C GLY A 67 -12.61 -8.34 -8.97
N SER A 68 -13.31 -7.22 -8.96
CA SER A 68 -12.73 -5.88 -8.84
C SER A 68 -12.25 -5.57 -7.42
N GLU A 69 -11.64 -6.54 -6.76
CA GLU A 69 -11.17 -6.47 -5.37
C GLU A 69 -10.02 -5.48 -5.19
N GLY A 70 -9.80 -4.59 -6.14
CA GLY A 70 -8.84 -3.52 -6.03
C GLY A 70 -9.12 -2.50 -4.93
N GLY A 71 -10.24 -2.67 -4.26
CA GLY A 71 -10.73 -1.74 -3.25
C GLY A 71 -11.21 -0.40 -3.83
N PRO A 72 -11.93 0.38 -3.05
CA PRO A 72 -12.45 1.68 -3.47
C PRO A 72 -11.33 2.71 -3.65
N ARG A 73 -11.65 3.83 -4.31
CA ARG A 73 -10.75 4.98 -4.50
C ARG A 73 -10.25 5.55 -3.16
N GLY A 74 -10.95 5.35 -2.09
CA GLY A 74 -10.63 5.84 -0.74
C GLY A 74 -9.50 5.14 -0.02
N LEU A 75 -8.77 4.22 -0.66
CA LEU A 75 -7.65 3.49 -0.08
C LEU A 75 -6.35 3.81 -0.82
N LEU A 76 -5.29 4.10 -0.05
CA LEU A 76 -3.93 4.07 -0.56
C LEU A 76 -3.51 2.60 -0.70
N ARG A 77 -3.18 2.18 -1.91
CA ARG A 77 -2.58 0.86 -2.12
C ARG A 77 -1.11 0.93 -1.79
N VAL A 78 -0.67 0.04 -0.93
CA VAL A 78 0.74 -0.06 -0.56
C VAL A 78 1.27 -1.40 -1.05
N GLY A 79 2.32 -1.33 -1.84
CA GLY A 79 3.00 -2.48 -2.39
C GLY A 79 4.50 -2.43 -2.20
N TYR A 80 5.16 -3.49 -2.62
CA TYR A 80 6.61 -3.60 -2.68
C TYR A 80 7.03 -3.99 -4.10
N GLU A 81 7.90 -3.20 -4.72
CA GLU A 81 8.45 -3.55 -6.01
C GLU A 81 9.63 -4.51 -5.83
N LEU A 82 9.59 -5.63 -6.53
CA LEU A 82 10.67 -6.60 -6.58
C LEU A 82 10.83 -7.12 -8.01
N ASN A 83 12.00 -6.89 -8.60
CA ASN A 83 12.34 -7.34 -9.95
C ASN A 83 11.33 -6.90 -11.04
N GLY A 84 10.90 -5.64 -10.99
CA GLY A 84 9.96 -5.07 -11.95
C GLY A 84 8.50 -5.43 -11.73
N VAL A 85 8.17 -6.12 -10.63
CA VAL A 85 6.80 -6.50 -10.26
C VAL A 85 6.43 -5.85 -8.94
N ILE A 86 5.31 -5.14 -8.92
CA ILE A 86 4.75 -4.58 -7.70
C ILE A 86 3.81 -5.60 -7.07
N TYR A 87 4.15 -6.08 -5.89
CA TYR A 87 3.28 -6.92 -5.09
C TYR A 87 2.44 -6.05 -4.17
N LEU A 88 1.13 -6.14 -4.29
CA LEU A 88 0.23 -5.47 -3.37
C LEU A 88 0.30 -6.15 -2.01
N ILE A 89 0.57 -5.37 -0.97
CA ILE A 89 0.78 -5.87 0.39
C ILE A 89 -0.38 -5.48 1.30
N ASN A 90 -0.77 -4.20 1.27
CA ASN A 90 -1.80 -3.69 2.16
C ASN A 90 -2.47 -2.45 1.58
N TYR A 91 -3.45 -1.95 2.30
CA TYR A 91 -4.14 -0.69 2.01
C TYR A 91 -4.06 0.20 3.24
N ILE A 92 -4.03 1.51 3.03
CA ILE A 92 -4.16 2.47 4.13
C ILE A 92 -5.43 3.27 3.91
N ALA A 93 -6.34 3.20 4.88
CA ALA A 93 -7.52 4.04 5.01
C ALA A 93 -7.21 5.27 5.86
N VAL A 94 -8.03 6.32 5.70
CA VAL A 94 -7.98 7.53 6.54
C VAL A 94 -9.31 7.64 7.28
N GLU A 95 -9.23 7.64 8.60
CA GLU A 95 -10.38 7.54 9.49
C GLU A 95 -10.41 8.72 10.48
N PRO A 96 -11.01 9.87 10.09
CA PRO A 96 -11.21 10.98 11.01
C PRO A 96 -12.29 10.67 12.02
N LEU A 97 -12.13 11.22 13.23
CA LEU A 97 -13.08 11.15 14.34
C LEU A 97 -13.41 12.56 14.81
N VAL A 98 -14.68 12.96 14.68
CA VAL A 98 -15.21 14.26 15.11
C VAL A 98 -16.42 14.02 16.02
N ASP A 99 -16.40 14.59 17.21
CA ASP A 99 -17.49 14.50 18.20
C ASP A 99 -17.98 13.06 18.50
N GLY A 100 -17.05 12.10 18.41
CA GLY A 100 -17.34 10.69 18.63
C GLY A 100 -17.86 9.93 17.41
N ASP A 101 -18.09 10.61 16.28
CA ASP A 101 -18.48 10.01 15.01
C ASP A 101 -17.24 9.74 14.15
N MET A 102 -17.08 8.50 13.69
CA MET A 102 -15.94 8.07 12.88
C MET A 102 -16.36 7.92 11.43
N GLU A 103 -15.61 8.56 10.56
CA GLU A 103 -15.77 8.45 9.13
C GLU A 103 -14.64 7.62 8.49
N PHE A 104 -14.89 7.11 7.28
CA PHE A 104 -13.98 6.18 6.59
C PHE A 104 -13.79 6.64 5.14
N SER A 105 -12.55 6.83 4.74
CA SER A 105 -12.24 7.35 3.41
C SER A 105 -12.70 6.44 2.26
N GLU A 106 -12.79 5.14 2.49
CA GLU A 106 -13.06 4.12 1.46
C GLU A 106 -14.55 3.85 1.23
N VAL A 107 -15.38 3.97 2.27
CA VAL A 107 -16.81 3.59 2.21
C VAL A 107 -17.75 4.79 2.05
N ARG A 108 -17.25 6.00 2.18
CA ARG A 108 -18.07 7.20 2.00
C ARG A 108 -18.19 7.60 0.53
N PRO A 109 -19.40 7.92 0.06
CA PRO A 109 -19.58 8.38 -1.32
C PRO A 109 -18.84 9.70 -1.59
N SER A 110 -18.24 9.77 -2.76
CA SER A 110 -17.69 11.02 -3.30
C SER A 110 -18.80 11.98 -3.69
N VAL A 111 -18.65 13.26 -3.38
CA VAL A 111 -19.57 14.31 -3.86
C VAL A 111 -19.33 14.65 -5.34
N VAL A 112 -18.20 14.21 -5.91
CA VAL A 112 -17.85 14.46 -7.32
C VAL A 112 -18.63 13.56 -8.27
N ASP A 113 -18.72 12.27 -7.94
CA ASP A 113 -19.28 11.26 -8.85
C ASP A 113 -20.24 10.27 -8.18
N GLY A 114 -20.50 10.42 -6.88
CA GLY A 114 -21.38 9.54 -6.09
C GLY A 114 -20.81 8.14 -5.83
N LYS A 115 -19.62 7.85 -6.31
CA LYS A 115 -18.97 6.56 -6.11
C LYS A 115 -18.21 6.52 -4.79
N LEU A 116 -17.92 5.32 -4.28
CA LEU A 116 -17.20 5.15 -3.02
C LEU A 116 -15.76 5.64 -3.13
N GLY A 117 -15.32 6.36 -2.09
CA GLY A 117 -13.95 6.79 -1.91
C GLY A 117 -13.72 8.27 -2.10
N LYS A 118 -12.95 8.85 -1.17
CA LYS A 118 -12.75 10.31 -1.06
C LYS A 118 -11.34 10.78 -1.39
N LEU A 119 -10.41 9.91 -1.75
CA LEU A 119 -9.01 10.28 -1.95
C LEU A 119 -8.72 10.77 -3.37
N PHE A 120 -7.91 11.82 -3.44
CA PHE A 120 -7.37 12.40 -4.66
C PHE A 120 -5.90 12.76 -4.45
N TRP A 121 -5.18 13.13 -5.48
CA TRP A 121 -3.76 13.46 -5.40
C TRP A 121 -3.44 14.82 -6.03
N ALA A 122 -2.39 15.45 -5.54
CA ALA A 122 -1.88 16.72 -6.04
C ALA A 122 -0.38 16.85 -5.79
N ALA A 123 0.27 17.77 -6.51
CA ALA A 123 1.68 18.09 -6.29
C ALA A 123 1.88 18.97 -5.05
N SER A 124 0.87 19.77 -4.68
CA SER A 124 0.91 20.67 -3.52
C SER A 124 -0.35 20.57 -2.69
N ASP A 125 -0.23 20.99 -1.44
CA ASP A 125 -1.24 20.84 -0.42
C ASP A 125 -2.52 21.67 -0.59
N THR A 126 -2.46 22.86 -1.19
CA THR A 126 -3.54 23.80 -0.94
C THR A 126 -3.79 24.85 -2.01
N THR A 127 -2.80 25.16 -2.80
CA THR A 127 -2.87 26.37 -3.63
C THR A 127 -3.72 26.21 -4.88
N GLY A 128 -4.05 24.99 -5.24
CA GLY A 128 -4.88 24.68 -6.41
C GLY A 128 -6.32 24.32 -6.10
N GLY A 129 -6.72 24.26 -4.81
CA GLY A 129 -8.01 23.74 -4.41
C GLY A 129 -8.17 22.24 -4.69
N PHE A 130 -9.31 21.70 -4.32
CA PHE A 130 -9.70 20.34 -4.66
C PHE A 130 -9.88 20.23 -6.18
N SER A 131 -9.05 19.45 -6.82
CA SER A 131 -9.20 19.11 -8.23
C SER A 131 -9.13 17.58 -8.36
N PRO A 132 -10.28 16.94 -8.56
CA PRO A 132 -10.29 15.51 -8.82
C PRO A 132 -9.47 15.24 -10.08
N TYR A 133 -8.62 14.21 -9.99
CA TYR A 133 -7.77 13.78 -11.12
C TYR A 133 -6.67 14.75 -11.56
N ALA A 134 -6.28 15.69 -10.72
CA ALA A 134 -5.09 16.47 -10.98
C ALA A 134 -3.88 15.55 -11.10
N ASN A 135 -3.21 15.60 -12.23
CA ASN A 135 -2.05 14.75 -12.46
C ASN A 135 -0.83 15.35 -11.82
N THR A 136 -0.13 14.54 -11.06
CA THR A 136 1.19 14.90 -10.56
C THR A 136 2.17 13.78 -10.77
N THR A 137 3.37 14.16 -11.18
CA THR A 137 4.52 13.26 -11.21
C THR A 137 5.15 13.09 -9.82
N GLY A 138 4.64 13.82 -8.81
CA GLY A 138 5.30 14.00 -7.54
C GLY A 138 6.42 15.03 -7.62
N VAL A 139 6.90 15.48 -6.47
CA VAL A 139 7.98 16.46 -6.32
C VAL A 139 9.19 15.76 -5.70
N ILE A 140 10.34 15.86 -6.36
CA ILE A 140 11.61 15.36 -5.83
C ILE A 140 12.37 16.54 -5.23
N THR A 141 12.81 16.39 -4.01
CA THR A 141 13.60 17.37 -3.26
C THR A 141 14.83 16.71 -2.63
N HIS A 142 15.77 17.52 -2.18
CA HIS A 142 16.92 17.09 -1.38
C HIS A 142 16.73 17.66 0.03
N PRO A 143 16.12 16.89 0.95
CA PRO A 143 15.69 17.40 2.26
C PRO A 143 16.87 17.72 3.19
N ASP A 144 18.00 17.07 2.99
CA ASP A 144 19.19 17.22 3.82
C ASP A 144 20.37 17.79 3.01
N LYS A 145 20.79 19.02 3.35
CA LYS A 145 21.93 19.67 2.71
C LYS A 145 23.26 18.99 3.01
N SER A 146 23.37 18.27 4.12
CA SER A 146 24.57 17.51 4.50
C SER A 146 24.68 16.19 3.75
N HIS A 147 23.55 15.70 3.21
CA HIS A 147 23.44 14.48 2.42
C HIS A 147 22.74 14.77 1.09
N PRO A 148 23.40 15.49 0.17
CA PRO A 148 22.79 15.89 -1.10
C PRO A 148 22.46 14.72 -2.04
N GLU A 149 23.02 13.55 -1.78
CA GLU A 149 22.69 12.29 -2.48
C GLU A 149 21.35 11.71 -2.07
N VAL A 150 20.78 12.17 -0.95
CA VAL A 150 19.47 11.71 -0.48
C VAL A 150 18.38 12.54 -1.14
N GLU A 151 17.54 11.86 -1.88
CA GLU A 151 16.34 12.41 -2.50
C GLU A 151 15.10 12.02 -1.73
N GLU A 152 14.08 12.88 -1.75
CA GLU A 152 12.74 12.63 -1.23
C GLU A 152 11.70 12.91 -2.33
N LEU A 153 10.92 11.88 -2.66
CA LEU A 153 9.73 12.00 -3.49
C LEU A 153 8.53 12.31 -2.61
N SER A 154 7.79 13.36 -2.91
CA SER A 154 6.58 13.74 -2.18
C SER A 154 5.37 13.90 -3.08
N VAL A 155 4.19 13.51 -2.55
CA VAL A 155 2.88 13.63 -3.18
C VAL A 155 1.87 14.01 -2.11
N TYR A 156 0.93 14.91 -2.43
CA TYR A 156 -0.17 15.22 -1.55
C TYR A 156 -1.41 14.40 -1.91
N ILE A 157 -2.04 13.87 -0.88
CA ILE A 157 -3.32 13.17 -0.99
C ILE A 157 -4.38 14.06 -0.35
N LEU A 158 -5.22 14.60 -1.20
CA LEU A 158 -6.34 15.45 -0.80
C LEU A 158 -7.58 14.58 -0.61
N MET A 159 -8.48 15.03 0.24
CA MET A 159 -9.75 14.36 0.51
C MET A 159 -10.89 15.32 0.36
N GLU A 160 -12.03 14.81 -0.09
CA GLU A 160 -13.27 15.53 0.03
C GLU A 160 -13.63 15.69 1.51
N LYS A 161 -14.29 16.78 1.84
CA LYS A 161 -14.80 16.97 3.19
C LYS A 161 -15.74 15.83 3.57
N PHE A 162 -15.54 15.29 4.76
CA PHE A 162 -16.39 14.25 5.32
C PHE A 162 -17.71 14.82 5.86
N ALA A 163 -18.69 13.94 6.09
CA ALA A 163 -20.01 14.36 6.55
C ALA A 163 -19.99 14.94 7.97
N ASP A 164 -19.10 14.45 8.84
CA ASP A 164 -18.80 14.96 10.18
C ASP A 164 -18.08 16.32 10.17
N GLY A 165 -17.75 16.82 8.99
CA GLY A 165 -17.06 18.10 8.80
C GLY A 165 -15.55 18.01 8.80
N ALA A 166 -14.95 16.86 9.02
CA ALA A 166 -13.50 16.67 8.89
C ALA A 166 -13.05 16.93 7.44
N ASN A 167 -11.88 17.53 7.30
CA ASN A 167 -11.29 17.80 5.98
C ASN A 167 -9.76 17.64 6.05
N PRO A 168 -9.26 16.42 6.32
CA PRO A 168 -7.84 16.15 6.37
C PRO A 168 -7.22 16.07 4.98
N TYR A 169 -5.88 16.14 4.93
CA TYR A 169 -5.06 15.78 3.78
C TYR A 169 -3.72 15.21 4.24
N LEU A 170 -3.06 14.44 3.38
CA LEU A 170 -1.78 13.81 3.66
C LEU A 170 -0.69 14.37 2.75
N LYS A 171 0.51 14.52 3.29
CA LYS A 171 1.75 14.54 2.51
C LYS A 171 2.38 13.15 2.61
N LEU A 172 2.48 12.45 1.50
CA LEU A 172 3.25 11.22 1.37
C LEU A 172 4.69 11.55 1.02
N THR A 173 5.63 10.85 1.63
CA THR A 173 7.06 10.97 1.33
C THR A 173 7.71 9.60 1.24
N ILE A 174 8.62 9.45 0.28
CA ILE A 174 9.48 8.27 0.14
C ILE A 174 10.91 8.78 -0.02
N ARG A 175 11.84 8.27 0.77
CA ARG A 175 13.24 8.69 0.74
C ARG A 175 14.11 7.63 0.08
N SER A 176 15.10 8.08 -0.71
CA SER A 176 16.01 7.18 -1.42
C SER A 176 16.91 6.36 -0.49
N ASP A 177 17.21 6.88 0.70
CA ASP A 177 18.00 6.19 1.74
C ASP A 177 17.17 5.23 2.62
N LYS A 178 15.83 5.28 2.50
CA LYS A 178 14.88 4.41 3.23
C LYS A 178 13.85 3.79 2.29
N PRO A 179 14.28 2.98 1.33
CA PRO A 179 13.40 2.52 0.25
C PRO A 179 12.21 1.66 0.70
N GLY A 180 12.25 1.12 1.90
CA GLY A 180 11.15 0.34 2.48
C GLY A 180 10.17 1.15 3.31
N GLU A 181 10.27 2.49 3.40
CA GLU A 181 9.49 3.29 4.32
C GLU A 181 8.71 4.40 3.61
N LEU A 182 7.45 4.55 3.98
CA LEU A 182 6.52 5.59 3.53
C LEU A 182 6.25 6.53 4.70
N GLY A 183 6.61 7.79 4.56
CA GLY A 183 6.22 8.86 5.48
C GLY A 183 4.80 9.34 5.16
N LEU A 184 3.99 9.50 6.18
CA LEU A 184 2.59 9.89 6.13
C LEU A 184 2.37 11.04 7.09
N GLN A 185 2.44 12.27 6.59
CA GLN A 185 2.21 13.46 7.41
C GLN A 185 0.78 13.96 7.22
N LEU A 186 0.07 14.09 8.35
CA LEU A 186 -1.36 14.38 8.37
C LEU A 186 -1.62 15.84 8.73
N PHE A 187 -2.42 16.49 7.90
CA PHE A 187 -2.83 17.88 8.06
C PHE A 187 -4.34 18.02 7.96
N ASN A 188 -4.86 19.19 8.29
CA ASN A 188 -6.23 19.56 8.02
C ASN A 188 -6.33 20.92 7.32
N HIS A 189 -7.35 21.06 6.49
CA HIS A 189 -7.71 22.35 5.89
C HIS A 189 -8.32 23.29 6.96
N LYS A 190 -8.21 24.60 6.73
CA LYS A 190 -8.71 25.63 7.66
C LYS A 190 -10.19 25.54 7.98
N ASN A 191 -10.98 24.96 7.09
CA ASN A 191 -12.43 24.77 7.23
C ASN A 191 -12.82 23.38 7.76
N SER A 192 -11.85 22.59 8.22
CA SER A 192 -12.09 21.30 8.86
C SER A 192 -12.74 21.49 10.23
N ALA A 193 -13.67 20.61 10.57
CA ALA A 193 -14.06 20.41 11.95
C ALA A 193 -12.86 19.98 12.80
N VAL A 194 -12.93 20.18 14.11
CA VAL A 194 -11.88 19.78 15.05
C VAL A 194 -11.91 18.26 15.19
N MET A 195 -10.87 17.62 14.69
CA MET A 195 -10.73 16.18 14.82
C MET A 195 -10.16 15.81 16.17
N GLN A 196 -10.80 14.88 16.88
CA GLN A 196 -10.26 14.26 18.10
C GLN A 196 -9.12 13.32 17.74
N ARG A 197 -9.24 12.65 16.61
CA ARG A 197 -8.28 11.69 16.03
C ARG A 197 -8.42 11.67 14.53
N CYS A 198 -7.37 11.25 13.85
CA CYS A 198 -7.44 10.84 12.46
C CYS A 198 -6.51 9.64 12.29
N ALA A 199 -7.08 8.43 12.29
CA ALA A 199 -6.28 7.23 12.18
C ALA A 199 -5.88 6.98 10.72
N LEU A 200 -4.68 6.44 10.54
CA LEU A 200 -4.19 5.88 9.31
C LEU A 200 -4.11 4.36 9.51
N THR A 201 -5.10 3.67 8.99
CA THR A 201 -5.28 2.24 9.25
C THR A 201 -4.75 1.41 8.12
N ALA A 202 -3.69 0.63 8.36
CA ALA A 202 -3.32 -0.45 7.43
C ALA A 202 -4.39 -1.54 7.57
N THR A 203 -5.21 -1.69 6.53
CA THR A 203 -6.37 -2.57 6.52
C THR A 203 -6.18 -3.73 5.55
N MET A 204 -7.06 -4.76 5.64
CA MET A 204 -7.00 -5.96 4.81
C MET A 204 -5.69 -6.75 4.99
N GLY A 205 -5.15 -6.75 6.22
CA GLY A 205 -3.97 -7.53 6.58
C GLY A 205 -4.10 -9.03 6.33
N ASN A 206 -5.33 -9.53 6.18
CA ASN A 206 -5.60 -10.90 5.79
C ASN A 206 -5.07 -11.25 4.39
N TYR A 207 -4.87 -10.30 3.49
CA TYR A 207 -4.19 -10.56 2.22
C TYR A 207 -2.72 -10.93 2.40
N SER A 208 -2.05 -10.30 3.34
CA SER A 208 -0.70 -10.67 3.79
C SER A 208 -0.71 -11.61 4.99
N ARG A 209 -1.89 -12.00 5.47
CA ARG A 209 -2.10 -12.90 6.61
C ARG A 209 -1.26 -12.53 7.81
N LEU A 210 -1.32 -11.26 8.21
CA LEU A 210 -0.63 -10.80 9.40
C LEU A 210 -1.14 -11.54 10.63
N ARG A 211 -0.26 -12.25 11.32
CA ARG A 211 -0.62 -13.08 12.48
C ARG A 211 0.22 -12.83 13.71
N LEU A 212 1.44 -12.38 13.52
CA LEU A 212 2.35 -12.12 14.63
C LEU A 212 2.51 -10.61 14.79
N LEU A 213 2.17 -10.10 15.96
CA LEU A 213 2.38 -8.72 16.38
C LEU A 213 3.51 -8.68 17.40
N TYR A 214 4.57 -7.96 17.09
CA TYR A 214 5.76 -7.85 17.92
C TYR A 214 5.66 -6.61 18.79
N LEU A 215 5.62 -6.85 20.08
CA LEU A 215 5.69 -5.83 21.13
C LEU A 215 6.98 -6.02 21.93
N LYS A 216 7.29 -5.07 22.83
CA LYS A 216 8.54 -5.04 23.60
C LYS A 216 8.86 -6.36 24.30
N ASP A 217 7.89 -6.92 25.00
CA ASP A 217 8.13 -8.07 25.89
C ASP A 217 7.36 -9.34 25.44
N LYS A 218 6.66 -9.29 24.30
CA LYS A 218 5.83 -10.40 23.83
C LYS A 218 5.56 -10.35 22.32
N VAL A 219 5.27 -11.52 21.78
CA VAL A 219 4.72 -11.67 20.43
C VAL A 219 3.29 -12.17 20.56
N ILE A 220 2.34 -11.49 19.95
CA ILE A 220 0.92 -11.84 19.97
C ILE A 220 0.59 -12.59 18.68
N ASP A 221 0.04 -13.80 18.79
CA ASP A 221 -0.51 -14.54 17.63
C ASP A 221 -2.03 -14.27 17.55
N SER A 222 -2.50 -13.81 16.41
CA SER A 222 -3.91 -13.48 16.16
C SER A 222 -4.83 -14.68 16.33
N ARG A 223 -4.36 -15.89 16.05
CA ARG A 223 -5.13 -17.13 16.20
C ARG A 223 -5.35 -17.49 17.67
N GLN A 224 -4.43 -17.10 18.54
CA GLN A 224 -4.60 -17.24 20.01
C GLN A 224 -5.46 -16.11 20.56
N LEU A 225 -5.23 -14.88 20.08
CA LEU A 225 -5.94 -13.70 20.52
C LEU A 225 -7.44 -13.74 20.19
N PHE A 226 -7.78 -14.22 18.99
CA PHE A 226 -9.12 -14.31 18.44
C PHE A 226 -9.59 -15.77 18.28
N GLY A 227 -9.06 -16.68 19.07
CA GLY A 227 -9.40 -18.10 19.00
C GLY A 227 -10.91 -18.36 19.23
N GLY A 228 -11.51 -19.12 18.33
CA GLY A 228 -12.94 -19.41 18.37
C GLY A 228 -13.85 -18.32 17.76
N TYR A 229 -13.29 -17.21 17.32
CA TYR A 229 -14.04 -16.20 16.57
C TYR A 229 -14.32 -16.69 15.15
N ASP A 230 -15.59 -16.68 14.74
CA ASP A 230 -16.08 -17.22 13.47
C ASP A 230 -17.16 -16.34 12.83
N ASP A 231 -17.16 -15.03 13.10
CA ASP A 231 -18.09 -14.09 12.48
C ASP A 231 -17.44 -13.41 11.25
N ILE A 232 -18.28 -12.75 10.45
CA ILE A 232 -17.88 -11.89 9.32
C ILE A 232 -17.44 -10.50 9.80
N GLU A 233 -17.81 -10.11 11.00
CA GLU A 233 -17.45 -8.84 11.62
C GLU A 233 -15.98 -8.85 12.09
N PHE A 234 -15.52 -7.70 12.58
CA PHE A 234 -14.18 -7.60 13.16
C PHE A 234 -14.17 -8.13 14.59
N ALA A 235 -13.17 -8.94 14.91
CA ALA A 235 -12.83 -9.27 16.29
C ALA A 235 -12.05 -8.11 16.92
N GLU A 236 -12.65 -7.48 17.94
CA GLU A 236 -12.06 -6.32 18.59
C GLU A 236 -11.08 -6.70 19.70
N LYS A 237 -10.10 -5.84 19.93
CA LYS A 237 -9.14 -5.94 21.03
C LYS A 237 -8.78 -4.54 21.54
N ASP A 238 -8.65 -4.40 22.86
CA ASP A 238 -8.15 -3.18 23.48
C ASP A 238 -6.76 -2.83 22.94
N PRO A 239 -6.49 -1.55 22.67
CA PRO A 239 -5.20 -1.10 22.18
C PRO A 239 -4.06 -1.37 23.15
N TYR A 240 -2.86 -1.52 22.63
CA TYR A 240 -1.64 -1.62 23.43
C TYR A 240 -0.98 -0.24 23.54
N PRO A 241 -0.66 0.22 24.77
CA PRO A 241 -0.04 1.53 24.97
C PRO A 241 1.38 1.60 24.43
N VAL A 242 1.84 2.82 24.17
CA VAL A 242 3.20 3.10 23.63
C VAL A 242 4.32 2.50 24.48
N SER A 243 4.10 2.31 25.79
CA SER A 243 5.05 1.66 26.70
C SER A 243 5.32 0.17 26.37
N GLN A 244 4.42 -0.46 25.64
CA GLN A 244 4.56 -1.85 25.17
C GLN A 244 5.15 -1.96 23.78
N MET A 245 5.36 -0.85 23.07
CA MET A 245 5.98 -0.86 21.74
C MET A 245 7.49 -1.10 21.84
N LEU A 246 8.05 -1.65 20.76
CA LEU A 246 9.50 -1.72 20.55
C LEU A 246 10.08 -0.30 20.45
N ARG A 247 11.40 -0.21 20.59
CA ARG A 247 12.14 1.03 20.35
C ARG A 247 13.30 0.73 19.40
N ASN A 248 13.46 1.58 18.39
CA ASN A 248 14.64 1.52 17.55
C ASN A 248 15.84 2.22 18.23
N LYS A 249 16.98 2.24 17.57
CA LYS A 249 18.21 2.89 18.11
C LYS A 249 18.06 4.41 18.34
N SER A 250 17.15 5.06 17.63
CA SER A 250 16.84 6.48 17.81
C SER A 250 15.82 6.72 18.95
N GLY A 251 15.29 5.64 19.53
CA GLY A 251 14.27 5.71 20.58
C GLY A 251 12.84 5.83 20.04
N ASP A 252 12.65 5.75 18.73
CA ASP A 252 11.33 5.82 18.10
C ASP A 252 10.46 4.62 18.51
N PRO A 253 9.18 4.82 18.89
CA PRO A 253 8.26 3.72 19.05
C PRO A 253 8.03 3.00 17.73
N VAL A 254 8.14 1.69 17.77
CA VAL A 254 7.95 0.80 16.61
C VAL A 254 7.05 -0.35 16.99
N VAL A 255 6.14 -0.72 16.11
CA VAL A 255 5.38 -1.95 16.19
C VAL A 255 5.49 -2.69 14.87
N MET A 256 5.70 -3.99 14.91
CA MET A 256 5.89 -4.82 13.73
C MET A 256 4.84 -5.92 13.67
N ALA A 257 4.44 -6.27 12.45
CA ALA A 257 3.56 -7.40 12.21
C ALA A 257 4.06 -8.20 11.00
N GLU A 258 3.93 -9.53 11.08
CA GLU A 258 4.29 -10.41 9.97
C GLU A 258 3.36 -11.62 9.87
N SER A 259 3.40 -12.30 8.75
CA SER A 259 2.79 -13.62 8.59
C SER A 259 3.69 -14.69 9.19
N ASN A 260 3.10 -15.73 9.78
CA ASN A 260 3.80 -16.92 10.21
C ASN A 260 3.71 -18.07 9.20
N GLU A 261 3.28 -17.78 7.99
CA GLU A 261 3.07 -18.80 6.96
C GLU A 261 4.30 -19.01 6.09
N SER A 262 4.41 -20.25 5.57
CA SER A 262 5.45 -20.55 4.60
C SER A 262 5.08 -20.08 3.20
N PHE A 263 6.05 -19.80 2.37
CA PHE A 263 5.90 -19.35 0.98
C PHE A 263 5.07 -20.33 0.11
N ASN A 264 4.99 -21.59 0.50
CA ASN A 264 4.33 -22.65 -0.28
C ASN A 264 2.79 -22.67 -0.12
N GLN A 265 2.22 -21.81 0.70
CA GLN A 265 0.77 -21.77 0.94
C GLN A 265 0.03 -20.76 0.06
N LEU A 266 0.62 -20.35 -1.05
CA LEU A 266 0.05 -19.36 -1.98
C LEU A 266 -1.23 -19.84 -2.70
N ALA A 267 -1.52 -21.13 -2.70
CA ALA A 267 -2.56 -21.73 -3.55
C ALA A 267 -4.00 -21.40 -3.15
N SER A 268 -4.22 -20.84 -1.96
CA SER A 268 -5.55 -20.63 -1.40
C SER A 268 -6.12 -19.23 -1.59
N TRP A 269 -5.35 -18.30 -2.18
CA TRP A 269 -5.80 -16.94 -2.40
C TRP A 269 -6.41 -16.72 -3.78
N PRO A 270 -7.39 -15.80 -3.89
CA PRO A 270 -7.92 -15.39 -5.17
C PRO A 270 -6.83 -14.95 -6.14
N GLN A 271 -7.00 -15.25 -7.41
CA GLN A 271 -6.10 -14.75 -8.45
C GLN A 271 -6.29 -13.24 -8.62
N SER A 272 -5.22 -12.55 -8.96
CA SER A 272 -5.33 -11.13 -9.34
C SER A 272 -6.28 -10.97 -10.51
N PRO A 273 -7.25 -10.06 -10.44
CA PRO A 273 -8.07 -9.74 -11.58
C PRO A 273 -7.23 -9.29 -12.78
N PRO A 274 -7.60 -9.64 -14.02
CA PRO A 274 -6.80 -9.32 -15.20
C PRO A 274 -6.51 -7.83 -15.40
N TYR A 275 -7.43 -6.96 -14.96
CA TYR A 275 -7.25 -5.51 -15.12
C TYR A 275 -6.14 -4.94 -14.21
N LEU A 276 -5.80 -5.59 -13.10
CA LEU A 276 -4.67 -5.19 -12.26
C LEU A 276 -3.33 -5.42 -12.96
N ALA A 277 -3.26 -6.34 -13.91
CA ALA A 277 -2.05 -6.62 -14.66
C ALA A 277 -1.54 -5.39 -15.45
N ARG A 278 -2.42 -4.53 -15.94
CA ARG A 278 -2.06 -3.30 -16.65
C ARG A 278 -1.32 -2.26 -15.80
N TRP A 279 -1.39 -2.40 -14.47
CA TRP A 279 -0.74 -1.52 -13.51
C TRP A 279 0.54 -2.14 -12.96
N HIS A 280 0.96 -3.31 -13.46
CA HIS A 280 2.08 -4.10 -12.97
C HIS A 280 1.94 -4.57 -11.51
N TRP A 281 0.76 -4.47 -10.93
CA TRP A 281 0.47 -4.96 -9.59
C TRP A 281 0.09 -6.44 -9.62
N ARG A 282 0.44 -7.17 -8.53
CA ARG A 282 0.05 -8.57 -8.33
C ARG A 282 -0.65 -8.71 -6.99
N TYR A 283 -1.84 -9.25 -7.03
CA TYR A 283 -2.59 -9.67 -5.84
C TYR A 283 -2.11 -11.05 -5.38
N ARG A 284 -0.83 -11.19 -5.15
CA ARG A 284 -0.28 -12.40 -4.57
C ARG A 284 0.22 -12.07 -3.19
N PRO A 285 -0.20 -12.83 -2.16
CA PRO A 285 0.36 -12.68 -0.84
C PRO A 285 1.87 -12.84 -0.91
N PHE A 286 2.59 -11.88 -0.37
CA PHE A 286 4.03 -11.95 -0.23
C PHE A 286 4.33 -12.11 1.26
N TYR A 287 4.27 -13.36 1.73
CA TYR A 287 4.26 -13.69 3.16
C TYR A 287 5.55 -13.40 3.91
N LYS A 288 6.64 -13.14 3.22
CA LYS A 288 7.92 -12.86 3.86
C LYS A 288 8.20 -11.36 4.00
N LEU A 289 7.17 -10.55 4.10
CA LEU A 289 7.30 -9.14 4.40
C LEU A 289 6.92 -8.89 5.86
N THR A 290 7.80 -8.24 6.58
CA THR A 290 7.47 -7.57 7.82
C THR A 290 6.87 -6.23 7.49
N GLN A 291 5.71 -5.94 8.05
CA GLN A 291 5.09 -4.62 8.05
C GLN A 291 5.34 -3.95 9.40
N TYR A 292 5.56 -2.65 9.40
CA TYR A 292 5.71 -1.94 10.67
C TYR A 292 5.12 -0.54 10.61
N TRP A 293 4.76 -0.04 11.77
CA TRP A 293 4.50 1.37 12.01
C TRP A 293 5.54 1.91 12.97
N ARG A 294 5.95 3.16 12.78
CA ARG A 294 6.75 3.92 13.72
C ARG A 294 6.36 5.39 13.73
N VAL A 295 6.74 6.08 14.79
CA VAL A 295 6.73 7.53 14.91
C VAL A 295 8.08 7.99 15.45
N ASP A 296 8.46 9.24 15.16
CA ASP A 296 9.70 9.80 15.71
C ASP A 296 9.60 9.98 17.24
N ALA A 297 10.70 9.80 17.97
CA ALA A 297 10.74 9.79 19.44
C ALA A 297 10.18 11.07 20.10
N GLY A 298 10.24 12.20 19.40
CA GLY A 298 9.67 13.48 19.86
C GLY A 298 8.36 13.88 19.17
N GLY A 299 7.80 13.02 18.31
CA GLY A 299 6.70 13.34 17.42
C GLY A 299 5.33 12.80 17.84
N TYR A 300 5.17 12.28 19.04
CA TYR A 300 3.91 11.71 19.53
C TYR A 300 3.54 12.18 20.93
N ASP A 301 2.27 12.05 21.29
CA ASP A 301 1.79 12.34 22.65
C ASP A 301 1.57 11.04 23.47
N SER A 302 1.21 11.21 24.74
CA SER A 302 1.00 10.10 25.68
C SER A 302 -0.20 9.21 25.34
N SER A 303 -1.07 9.63 24.42
CA SER A 303 -2.23 8.86 23.96
C SER A 303 -1.87 7.82 22.89
N LEU A 304 -0.62 7.83 22.40
CA LEU A 304 -0.19 6.89 21.37
C LEU A 304 -0.38 5.44 21.77
N VAL A 305 -1.14 4.73 20.96
CA VAL A 305 -1.41 3.29 21.12
C VAL A 305 -1.27 2.58 19.79
N VAL A 306 -0.99 1.28 19.81
CA VAL A 306 -1.20 0.40 18.67
C VAL A 306 -2.52 -0.32 18.83
N ARG A 307 -3.35 -0.28 17.80
CA ARG A 307 -4.58 -1.05 17.71
C ARG A 307 -4.46 -2.10 16.62
N VAL A 308 -4.99 -3.27 16.92
CA VAL A 308 -5.24 -4.33 15.94
C VAL A 308 -6.67 -4.83 16.16
N ASN A 309 -7.32 -5.19 15.07
CA ASN A 309 -8.48 -6.06 15.15
C ASN A 309 -8.27 -7.26 14.21
N GLY A 310 -9.06 -8.31 14.39
CA GLY A 310 -8.94 -9.55 13.64
C GLY A 310 -10.12 -9.79 12.73
N ARG A 311 -9.92 -10.68 11.77
CA ARG A 311 -10.98 -11.20 10.93
C ARG A 311 -10.78 -12.70 10.73
N ALA A 312 -11.88 -13.45 10.88
CA ALA A 312 -11.90 -14.88 10.63
C ALA A 312 -12.32 -15.21 9.19
N LYS A 313 -13.10 -14.33 8.57
CA LYS A 313 -13.60 -14.50 7.21
C LYS A 313 -13.31 -13.25 6.40
N TYR A 314 -13.03 -13.41 5.11
CA TYR A 314 -12.89 -12.30 4.19
C TYR A 314 -13.92 -12.38 3.06
N TRP A 315 -14.32 -11.24 2.58
CA TRP A 315 -15.27 -11.13 1.49
C TRP A 315 -14.63 -11.57 0.15
N SER A 316 -15.32 -12.40 -0.61
CA SER A 316 -14.79 -13.02 -1.83
C SER A 316 -15.64 -12.77 -3.08
N GLY A 317 -16.70 -11.96 -2.99
CA GLY A 317 -17.64 -11.75 -4.09
C GLY A 317 -18.14 -10.33 -4.23
N GLU A 318 -19.04 -10.11 -5.19
CA GLU A 318 -19.53 -8.78 -5.57
C GLU A 318 -20.58 -8.20 -4.61
N ASN A 319 -21.20 -9.03 -3.79
CA ASN A 319 -22.29 -8.65 -2.89
C ASN A 319 -21.90 -8.93 -1.44
N ALA A 320 -22.25 -8.02 -0.55
CA ALA A 320 -22.08 -8.17 0.90
C ALA A 320 -22.99 -9.26 1.53
N ASP A 321 -23.38 -10.26 0.78
CA ASP A 321 -24.11 -11.42 1.28
C ASP A 321 -23.15 -12.34 2.05
N LYS A 322 -23.61 -12.84 3.19
CA LYS A 322 -22.85 -13.78 4.05
C LYS A 322 -22.36 -15.02 3.28
N SER A 323 -23.04 -15.43 2.21
CA SER A 323 -22.62 -16.54 1.34
C SER A 323 -21.30 -16.29 0.59
N ASN A 324 -20.88 -15.05 0.47
CA ASN A 324 -19.66 -14.66 -0.23
C ASN A 324 -18.43 -14.53 0.67
N TYR A 325 -18.56 -14.83 1.95
CA TYR A 325 -17.44 -14.82 2.87
C TYR A 325 -16.77 -16.18 2.93
N ILE A 326 -15.45 -16.16 2.88
CA ILE A 326 -14.59 -17.34 2.90
C ILE A 326 -13.70 -17.26 4.14
N ASP A 327 -13.48 -18.39 4.80
CA ASP A 327 -12.59 -18.45 5.95
C ASP A 327 -11.17 -17.97 5.58
N VAL A 328 -10.57 -17.18 6.45
CA VAL A 328 -9.16 -16.84 6.33
C VAL A 328 -8.35 -18.11 6.50
N PRO A 329 -7.64 -18.58 5.45
CA PRO A 329 -6.92 -19.84 5.52
C PRO A 329 -5.92 -19.87 6.67
N GLY A 330 -5.98 -20.89 7.51
CA GLY A 330 -5.13 -21.04 8.68
C GLY A 330 -5.63 -20.30 9.94
N GLY A 331 -6.84 -19.78 9.93
CA GLY A 331 -7.52 -19.14 11.06
C GLY A 331 -7.39 -17.61 11.07
N PRO A 332 -7.91 -16.94 12.11
CA PRO A 332 -7.98 -15.49 12.16
C PRO A 332 -6.64 -14.79 11.94
N ALA A 333 -6.67 -13.70 11.17
CA ALA A 333 -5.53 -12.82 10.93
C ALA A 333 -5.86 -11.41 11.42
N PHE A 334 -4.85 -10.58 11.63
CA PHE A 334 -5.04 -9.14 11.85
C PHE A 334 -5.54 -8.52 10.55
N GLU A 335 -6.68 -7.85 10.63
CA GLU A 335 -7.26 -7.11 9.50
C GLU A 335 -6.78 -5.68 9.50
N ASN A 336 -6.93 -5.00 10.63
CA ASN A 336 -6.42 -3.64 10.83
C ASN A 336 -5.21 -3.67 11.75
N PHE A 337 -4.24 -2.86 11.38
CA PHE A 337 -2.98 -2.69 12.06
C PHE A 337 -2.59 -1.21 11.97
N GLU A 338 -2.63 -0.48 13.08
CA GLU A 338 -2.51 0.96 13.07
C GLU A 338 -1.90 1.53 14.34
N LEU A 339 -1.35 2.74 14.23
CA LEU A 339 -1.06 3.61 15.34
C LEU A 339 -2.19 4.65 15.47
N ARG A 340 -2.58 4.93 16.73
CA ARG A 340 -3.57 5.95 17.08
C ARG A 340 -3.04 6.87 18.15
N GLU A 341 -3.26 8.15 17.97
CA GLU A 341 -3.05 9.18 18.98
C GLU A 341 -4.07 10.31 18.83
N ASN A 342 -4.15 11.22 19.78
CA ASN A 342 -4.94 12.44 19.63
C ASN A 342 -4.41 13.23 18.43
N TYR A 343 -5.35 13.80 17.67
CA TYR A 343 -4.98 14.53 16.47
C TYR A 343 -4.23 15.82 16.82
N HIS A 344 -3.12 16.05 16.14
CA HIS A 344 -2.45 17.33 16.04
C HIS A 344 -2.01 17.59 14.60
N ASN A 345 -2.10 18.83 14.17
CA ASN A 345 -1.82 19.19 12.78
C ASN A 345 -0.33 18.99 12.47
N GLY A 346 -0.04 18.26 11.41
CA GLY A 346 1.32 17.92 11.00
C GLY A 346 1.89 16.66 11.66
N GLN A 347 1.08 15.88 12.39
CA GLN A 347 1.53 14.60 12.96
C GLN A 347 2.06 13.67 11.88
N GLN A 348 3.14 12.96 12.20
CA GLN A 348 3.89 12.15 11.24
C GLN A 348 3.93 10.69 11.67
N PHE A 349 3.46 9.81 10.79
CA PHE A 349 3.60 8.37 10.91
C PHE A 349 4.48 7.84 9.79
N TYR A 350 5.11 6.70 10.04
CA TYR A 350 5.85 5.97 9.02
C TYR A 350 5.33 4.55 8.95
N PHE A 351 4.94 4.14 7.73
CA PHE A 351 4.57 2.76 7.44
C PHE A 351 5.69 2.11 6.63
N GLY A 352 6.16 0.97 7.07
CA GLY A 352 7.28 0.32 6.43
C GLY A 352 7.04 -1.13 6.05
N LEU A 353 7.74 -1.54 5.00
CA LEU A 353 7.79 -2.90 4.48
C LEU A 353 9.24 -3.37 4.44
N SER A 354 9.50 -4.59 4.90
CA SER A 354 10.85 -5.17 4.86
C SER A 354 10.81 -6.63 4.47
N LEU A 355 11.78 -7.03 3.65
CA LEU A 355 12.03 -8.43 3.30
C LEU A 355 12.67 -9.24 4.44
N LYS A 356 13.16 -8.56 5.48
CA LYS A 356 13.72 -9.19 6.66
C LYS A 356 12.61 -9.58 7.63
N PRO A 357 12.71 -10.73 8.29
CA PRO A 357 11.83 -11.09 9.38
C PRO A 357 11.89 -10.05 10.52
N ALA A 358 10.80 -9.90 11.25
CA ALA A 358 10.71 -8.94 12.36
C ALA A 358 11.85 -9.09 13.38
N LYS A 359 12.25 -10.33 13.70
CA LYS A 359 13.36 -10.61 14.62
C LYS A 359 14.70 -10.02 14.16
N GLU A 360 14.98 -10.07 12.87
CA GLU A 360 16.21 -9.51 12.30
C GLU A 360 16.13 -7.96 12.21
N LEU A 361 14.92 -7.43 12.06
CA LEU A 361 14.70 -5.99 12.05
C LEU A 361 14.89 -5.41 13.45
N ILE A 362 14.38 -6.05 14.50
CA ILE A 362 14.50 -5.58 15.89
C ILE A 362 15.97 -5.35 16.26
N ASP A 363 16.86 -6.24 15.85
CA ASP A 363 18.30 -6.14 16.12
C ASP A 363 18.99 -5.07 15.25
N GLY A 364 18.39 -4.68 14.15
CA GLY A 364 18.93 -3.74 13.16
C GLY A 364 18.33 -2.33 13.18
N PHE A 365 17.24 -2.16 13.91
CA PHE A 365 16.55 -0.86 14.05
C PHE A 365 17.28 0.12 14.96
#